data_a46dcc8e625bf302368d386a545edc9e
#
_entry.id   a46dcc8e625bf302368d386a545edc9e
#
_cell.length_a   1.000
_cell.length_b   1.000
_cell.length_c   1.000
_cell.angle_alpha   90.00
_cell.angle_beta   90.00
_cell.angle_gamma   90.00
#
_symmetry.space_group_name_H-M   'P 1'
#
loop_
_entity.id
_entity.type
_entity.pdbx_description
1 polymer ?
#
loop_
_entity_poly.entity_id
_entity_poly.type
_entity_poly.pdbx_seq_one_letter_code
_entity_poly.pdbx_strand_id
1 'polypeptide(L)'
;MTITFLNPSNAPKPAANYSNVAVIPAGKKLLSISGQIGNNIQGEVAESLEDQYRLALQNINLIVESQGGTKEAIAKITVFMTDEPDWVRIKSAADEFLPSPRP
;
A
#
# COMPACT_ATOMS: atom_id res chain seq x y z
N MET A 1 -0.79 -19.23 5.02
CA MET A 1 0.54 -18.77 4.58
C MET A 1 0.47 -17.32 4.13
N THR A 2 1.42 -16.54 4.56
CA THR A 2 1.47 -15.09 4.32
C THR A 2 2.56 -14.73 3.31
N ILE A 3 2.48 -13.51 2.80
CA ILE A 3 3.54 -12.94 1.96
C ILE A 3 4.78 -12.72 2.82
N THR A 4 5.96 -13.09 2.31
CA THR A 4 7.24 -12.84 2.96
C THR A 4 7.95 -11.69 2.25
N PHE A 5 8.35 -10.67 3.00
CA PHE A 5 9.11 -9.54 2.48
C PHE A 5 10.57 -9.70 2.84
N LEU A 6 11.46 -9.64 1.86
CA LEU A 6 12.87 -9.93 2.03
C LEU A 6 13.75 -8.85 1.42
N ASN A 7 14.93 -8.67 2.03
CA ASN A 7 16.00 -7.83 1.52
C ASN A 7 17.27 -8.69 1.43
N PRO A 8 17.47 -9.43 0.33
CA PRO A 8 18.60 -10.35 0.19
C PRO A 8 19.93 -9.63 0.32
N SER A 9 20.91 -10.28 0.99
CA SER A 9 22.21 -9.69 1.25
C SER A 9 23.06 -9.48 0.00
N ASN A 10 22.72 -10.16 -1.11
CA ASN A 10 23.43 -10.03 -2.38
C ASN A 10 22.95 -8.86 -3.24
N ALA A 11 22.00 -8.08 -2.76
CA ALA A 11 21.47 -6.91 -3.44
C ALA A 11 21.65 -5.66 -2.57
N PRO A 12 21.65 -4.45 -3.14
CA PRO A 12 21.68 -3.23 -2.35
C PRO A 12 20.49 -3.16 -1.39
N LYS A 13 20.73 -2.59 -0.22
CA LYS A 13 19.66 -2.32 0.74
C LYS A 13 18.63 -1.36 0.14
N PRO A 14 17.35 -1.47 0.53
CA PRO A 14 16.35 -0.49 0.11
C PRO A 14 16.76 0.93 0.46
N ALA A 15 16.57 1.84 -0.49
CA ALA A 15 16.91 3.25 -0.30
C ALA A 15 15.89 3.99 0.58
N ALA A 16 14.76 3.37 0.87
CA ALA A 16 13.68 3.94 1.67
C ALA A 16 12.94 2.80 2.40
N ASN A 17 11.79 3.09 2.98
CA ASN A 17 11.00 2.11 3.71
C ASN A 17 10.17 1.25 2.75
N TYR A 18 10.83 0.30 2.11
CA TYR A 18 10.21 -0.73 1.27
C TYR A 18 11.07 -2.00 1.32
N SER A 19 10.53 -3.11 0.84
CA SER A 19 11.26 -4.37 0.74
C SER A 19 11.68 -4.63 -0.71
N ASN A 20 12.85 -5.23 -0.89
CA ASN A 20 13.37 -5.51 -2.24
C ASN A 20 12.53 -6.55 -2.97
N VAL A 21 11.96 -7.52 -2.25
CA VAL A 21 11.15 -8.56 -2.86
C VAL A 21 10.03 -8.99 -1.93
N ALA A 22 8.87 -9.26 -2.53
CA ALA A 22 7.75 -9.92 -1.86
C ALA A 22 7.61 -11.32 -2.45
N VAL A 23 7.65 -12.33 -1.59
CA VAL A 23 7.44 -13.72 -1.99
C VAL A 23 6.01 -14.10 -1.69
N ILE A 24 5.27 -14.41 -2.74
CA ILE A 24 3.86 -14.80 -2.64
C ILE A 24 3.78 -16.33 -2.65
N PRO A 25 3.19 -16.96 -1.63
CA PRO A 25 3.08 -18.41 -1.59
C PRO A 25 2.26 -18.96 -2.78
N ALA A 26 2.62 -20.14 -3.25
CA ALA A 26 1.88 -20.81 -4.31
C ALA A 26 0.43 -21.07 -3.89
N GLY A 27 -0.49 -21.08 -4.86
CA GLY A 27 -1.88 -21.36 -4.63
C GLY A 27 -2.72 -20.19 -4.12
N LYS A 28 -2.13 -19.02 -4.00
CA LYS A 28 -2.86 -17.81 -3.60
C LYS A 28 -3.56 -17.16 -4.81
N LYS A 29 -4.78 -16.67 -4.57
CA LYS A 29 -5.51 -15.87 -5.56
C LYS A 29 -4.84 -14.51 -5.67
N LEU A 30 -4.54 -14.09 -6.89
CA LEU A 30 -3.95 -12.77 -7.14
C LEU A 30 -5.05 -11.75 -7.43
N LEU A 31 -5.01 -10.62 -6.72
CA LEU A 31 -5.89 -9.49 -6.98
C LEU A 31 -5.11 -8.40 -7.72
N SER A 32 -5.66 -7.96 -8.85
CA SER A 32 -5.15 -6.79 -9.56
C SER A 32 -6.13 -5.66 -9.33
N ILE A 33 -5.73 -4.66 -8.56
CA ILE A 33 -6.61 -3.56 -8.18
C ILE A 33 -6.34 -2.37 -9.09
N SER A 34 -7.39 -1.83 -9.69
CA SER A 34 -7.30 -0.62 -10.51
C SER A 34 -6.86 0.56 -9.66
N GLY A 35 -6.34 1.60 -10.32
CA GLY A 35 -5.89 2.80 -9.62
C GLY A 35 -6.98 3.38 -8.73
N GLN A 36 -6.63 3.68 -7.48
CA GLN A 36 -7.52 4.28 -6.51
C GLN A 36 -7.12 5.73 -6.29
N ILE A 37 -8.11 6.60 -6.18
CA ILE A 37 -7.91 8.01 -5.88
C ILE A 37 -8.41 8.31 -4.47
N GLY A 38 -8.10 9.50 -3.99
CA GLY A 38 -8.46 9.91 -2.63
C GLY A 38 -9.89 10.41 -2.50
N ASN A 39 -10.87 9.53 -2.72
CA ASN A 39 -12.28 9.86 -2.62
C ASN A 39 -13.01 8.98 -1.61
N ASN A 40 -14.14 9.46 -1.12
CA ASN A 40 -15.01 8.70 -0.23
C ASN A 40 -16.09 7.96 -1.03
N ILE A 41 -17.00 7.27 -0.32
CA ILE A 41 -18.05 6.47 -0.97
C ILE A 41 -19.06 7.33 -1.75
N GLN A 42 -19.19 8.61 -1.44
CA GLN A 42 -20.02 9.55 -2.20
C GLN A 42 -19.29 10.10 -3.44
N GLY A 43 -18.02 9.73 -3.64
CA GLY A 43 -17.22 10.21 -4.75
C GLY A 43 -16.55 11.55 -4.50
N GLU A 44 -16.62 12.08 -3.30
CA GLU A 44 -16.02 13.35 -2.94
C GLU A 44 -14.51 13.19 -2.73
N VAL A 45 -13.71 13.98 -3.43
CA VAL A 45 -12.25 13.94 -3.36
C VAL A 45 -11.75 14.85 -2.22
N ALA A 46 -10.84 14.35 -1.41
CA ALA A 46 -10.24 15.14 -0.34
C ALA A 46 -9.42 16.31 -0.91
N GLU A 47 -9.33 17.40 -0.15
CA GLU A 47 -8.64 18.61 -0.61
C GLU A 47 -7.11 18.48 -0.56
N SER A 48 -6.57 17.96 0.56
CA SER A 48 -5.12 17.85 0.72
C SER A 48 -4.59 16.56 0.08
N LEU A 49 -3.35 16.64 -0.41
CA LEU A 49 -2.67 15.50 -0.96
C LEU A 49 -2.56 14.37 0.08
N GLU A 50 -2.27 14.73 1.33
CA GLU A 50 -2.12 13.75 2.42
C GLU A 50 -3.42 13.03 2.72
N ASP A 51 -4.55 13.75 2.72
CA ASP A 51 -5.86 13.13 2.92
C ASP A 51 -6.29 12.29 1.71
N GLN A 52 -5.92 12.72 0.50
CA GLN A 52 -6.13 11.92 -0.71
C GLN A 52 -5.35 10.60 -0.63
N TYR A 53 -4.09 10.66 -0.20
CA TYR A 53 -3.27 9.46 -0.02
C TYR A 53 -3.90 8.51 1.00
N ARG A 54 -4.31 9.03 2.14
CA ARG A 54 -4.96 8.25 3.19
C ARG A 54 -6.22 7.56 2.69
N LEU A 55 -7.11 8.30 2.02
CA LEU A 55 -8.34 7.74 1.48
C LEU A 55 -8.09 6.69 0.41
N ALA A 56 -7.10 6.92 -0.47
CA ALA A 56 -6.75 5.94 -1.49
C ALA A 56 -6.29 4.63 -0.86
N LEU A 57 -5.45 4.68 0.18
CA LEU A 57 -5.02 3.49 0.92
C LEU A 57 -6.18 2.81 1.62
N GLN A 58 -7.08 3.59 2.23
CA GLN A 58 -8.27 3.05 2.85
C GLN A 58 -9.15 2.32 1.83
N ASN A 59 -9.34 2.90 0.66
CA ASN A 59 -10.11 2.28 -0.42
C ASN A 59 -9.48 0.95 -0.86
N ILE A 60 -8.15 0.89 -0.98
CA ILE A 60 -7.44 -0.35 -1.29
C ILE A 60 -7.72 -1.40 -0.22
N ASN A 61 -7.65 -1.03 1.05
CA ASN A 61 -7.93 -1.96 2.14
C ASN A 61 -9.36 -2.49 2.11
N LEU A 62 -10.34 -1.63 1.84
CA LEU A 62 -11.74 -2.04 1.70
C LEU A 62 -11.92 -3.06 0.56
N ILE A 63 -11.24 -2.81 -0.57
CA ILE A 63 -11.29 -3.72 -1.72
C ILE A 63 -10.65 -5.08 -1.37
N VAL A 64 -9.49 -5.07 -0.72
CA VAL A 64 -8.80 -6.29 -0.29
C VAL A 64 -9.67 -7.06 0.70
N GLU A 65 -10.26 -6.39 1.66
CA GLU A 65 -11.16 -7.00 2.65
C GLU A 65 -12.39 -7.62 2.00
N SER A 66 -12.93 -7.02 0.95
CA SER A 66 -14.07 -7.57 0.21
C SER A 66 -13.77 -8.94 -0.40
N GLN A 67 -12.50 -9.25 -0.61
CA GLN A 67 -12.04 -10.53 -1.15
C GLN A 67 -11.45 -11.44 -0.07
N GLY A 68 -11.68 -11.14 1.20
CA GLY A 68 -11.25 -11.95 2.33
C GLY A 68 -9.81 -11.73 2.79
N GLY A 69 -9.14 -10.71 2.28
CA GLY A 69 -7.78 -10.38 2.68
C GLY A 69 -7.69 -9.27 3.73
N THR A 70 -6.48 -8.96 4.11
CA THR A 70 -6.15 -7.84 4.99
C THR A 70 -4.98 -7.06 4.39
N LYS A 71 -4.56 -5.98 5.05
CA LYS A 71 -3.40 -5.20 4.58
C LYS A 71 -2.12 -6.04 4.44
N GLU A 72 -1.98 -7.11 5.22
CA GLU A 72 -0.84 -8.04 5.14
C GLU A 72 -0.78 -8.78 3.80
N ALA A 73 -1.86 -8.78 3.03
CA ALA A 73 -1.92 -9.39 1.70
C ALA A 73 -1.48 -8.44 0.57
N ILE A 74 -1.10 -7.21 0.89
CA ILE A 74 -0.62 -6.26 -0.13
C ILE A 74 0.84 -6.53 -0.43
N ALA A 75 1.13 -7.01 -1.64
CA ALA A 75 2.48 -7.40 -2.05
C ALA A 75 3.27 -6.26 -2.67
N LYS A 76 2.59 -5.33 -3.32
CA LYS A 76 3.21 -4.20 -4.02
C LYS A 76 2.21 -3.06 -4.13
N ILE A 77 2.73 -1.84 -4.02
CA ILE A 77 1.95 -0.64 -4.24
C ILE A 77 2.78 0.36 -5.04
N THR A 78 2.13 1.05 -5.97
CA THR A 78 2.74 2.15 -6.71
C THR A 78 1.94 3.41 -6.41
N VAL A 79 2.64 4.48 -6.07
CA VAL A 79 2.02 5.75 -5.69
C VAL A 79 2.48 6.85 -6.64
N PHE A 80 1.51 7.55 -7.23
CA PHE A 80 1.78 8.72 -8.05
C PHE A 80 1.27 9.96 -7.34
N MET A 81 2.15 10.93 -7.16
CA MET A 81 1.84 12.22 -6.51
C MET A 81 2.21 13.37 -7.43
N THR A 82 1.45 14.46 -7.36
CA THR A 82 1.67 15.64 -8.18
C THR A 82 2.49 16.72 -7.48
N ASP A 83 2.61 16.64 -6.18
CA ASP A 83 3.31 17.62 -5.35
C ASP A 83 4.10 16.93 -4.24
N GLU A 84 4.98 17.69 -3.60
CA GLU A 84 5.71 17.24 -2.42
C GLU A 84 4.77 17.24 -1.20
N PRO A 85 4.58 16.09 -0.53
CA PRO A 85 3.67 16.00 0.60
C PRO A 85 4.35 16.35 1.93
N ASP A 86 3.53 16.45 2.98
CA ASP A 86 4.00 16.35 4.36
C ASP A 86 4.31 14.87 4.65
N TRP A 87 5.60 14.52 4.64
CA TRP A 87 6.03 13.14 4.79
C TRP A 87 5.69 12.52 6.14
N VAL A 88 5.51 13.32 7.19
CA VAL A 88 5.08 12.83 8.50
C VAL A 88 3.63 12.29 8.41
N ARG A 89 2.76 13.01 7.74
CA ARG A 89 1.37 12.59 7.53
C ARG A 89 1.27 11.40 6.59
N ILE A 90 2.11 11.36 5.56
CA ILE A 90 2.19 10.20 4.64
C ILE A 90 2.61 8.95 5.41
N LYS A 91 3.66 9.05 6.24
CA LYS A 91 4.12 7.94 7.07
C LYS A 91 3.02 7.45 8.01
N SER A 92 2.29 8.36 8.65
CA SER A 92 1.20 8.00 9.55
C SER A 92 0.10 7.20 8.84
N ALA A 93 -0.29 7.61 7.64
CA ALA A 93 -1.27 6.87 6.84
C ALA A 93 -0.73 5.51 6.40
N ALA A 94 0.53 5.46 5.97
CA ALA A 94 1.16 4.21 5.56
C ALA A 94 1.25 3.22 6.73
N ASP A 95 1.59 3.69 7.93
CA ASP A 95 1.66 2.84 9.12
C ASP A 95 0.30 2.20 9.45
N GLU A 96 -0.79 2.92 9.18
CA GLU A 96 -2.13 2.40 9.46
C GLU A 96 -2.60 1.39 8.41
N PHE A 97 -2.34 1.64 7.13
CA PHE A 97 -2.96 0.90 6.03
C PHE A 97 -2.05 -0.05 5.26
N LEU A 98 -0.75 0.00 5.47
CA LEU A 98 0.19 -0.90 4.80
C LEU A 98 0.80 -1.89 5.78
N PRO A 99 1.25 -3.07 5.30
CA PRO A 99 1.87 -4.05 6.18
C PRO A 99 3.25 -3.59 6.66
N SER A 100 3.73 -4.22 7.73
CA SER A 100 5.10 -4.08 8.21
C SER A 100 5.73 -5.49 8.22
N PRO A 101 6.82 -5.75 7.50
CA PRO A 101 7.58 -4.81 6.65
C PRO A 101 6.77 -4.26 5.47
N ARG A 102 7.22 -3.13 4.94
CA ARG A 102 6.57 -2.49 3.78
C ARG A 102 6.75 -3.31 2.49
N PRO A 103 5.73 -3.34 1.66
CA PRO A 103 5.85 -3.95 0.34
C PRO A 103 6.79 -3.18 -0.59
#